data_b41fc5ef2008367a0306018115b42726
#
_entry.id   b41fc5ef2008367a0306018115b42726
#
_cell.length_a   1.000
_cell.length_b   1.000
_cell.length_c   1.000
_cell.angle_alpha   90.00
_cell.angle_beta   90.00
_cell.angle_gamma   90.00
#
_symmetry.space_group_name_H-M   'P 1'
#
loop_
_entity.id
_entity.type
_entity.pdbx_description
1 polymer ?
#
loop_
_entity_poly.entity_id
_entity_poly.type
_entity_poly.pdbx_seq_one_letter_code
_entity_poly.pdbx_strand_id
1 'polypeptide(L)'
;MSRLWIFDFDGTLVDSEPGIKKCYVKITEKLAPSRVGFAENILIGPTLLETANLILSNQNEELISEFVELFIQEYDQKILLETKPYKYATEALGYLTNKNDEVIIATNKRGAPTRKLINFLGWNPFFNWIGCMDEFKNYKNKSDLIKNEIKNKNKYEKIYFVGDTVNDGKTANENNIPFIFAKFGYGKKQDWSKISIIKTISSLKEIIDNY
;
A
#
# COMPACT_ATOMS: atom_id res chain seq x y z
N MET A 1 22.37 16.96 2.22
CA MET A 1 20.94 16.89 2.60
C MET A 1 20.47 15.45 2.47
N SER A 2 19.53 15.00 3.30
CA SER A 2 18.96 13.64 3.22
C SER A 2 17.93 13.56 2.08
N ARG A 3 17.68 12.34 1.59
CA ARG A 3 16.58 12.07 0.67
C ARG A 3 15.37 11.61 1.46
N LEU A 4 14.17 11.79 0.90
CA LEU A 4 12.92 11.21 1.42
C LEU A 4 12.46 10.08 0.50
N TRP A 5 12.22 8.92 1.08
CA TRP A 5 11.64 7.77 0.41
C TRP A 5 10.24 7.51 0.92
N ILE A 6 9.27 7.61 0.05
CA ILE A 6 7.87 7.29 0.32
C ILE A 6 7.59 5.93 -0.28
N PHE A 7 7.10 4.98 0.51
CA PHE A 7 6.71 3.66 0.03
C PHE A 7 5.21 3.46 0.21
N ASP A 8 4.58 2.86 -0.80
CA ASP A 8 3.37 2.10 -0.54
C ASP A 8 3.72 0.82 0.24
N PHE A 9 2.73 0.14 0.79
CA PHE A 9 2.98 -1.01 1.67
C PHE A 9 2.63 -2.33 1.00
N ASP A 10 1.32 -2.57 0.73
CA ASP A 10 0.83 -3.81 0.12
C ASP A 10 1.18 -3.84 -1.39
N GLY A 11 1.85 -4.88 -1.86
CA GLY A 11 2.33 -4.97 -3.25
C GLY A 11 3.68 -4.29 -3.51
N THR A 12 4.18 -3.51 -2.55
CA THR A 12 5.45 -2.79 -2.68
C THR A 12 6.51 -3.29 -1.69
N LEU A 13 6.21 -3.29 -0.40
CA LEU A 13 7.11 -3.82 0.64
C LEU A 13 6.74 -5.23 1.07
N VAL A 14 5.45 -5.57 1.07
CA VAL A 14 4.93 -6.87 1.49
C VAL A 14 3.97 -7.45 0.46
N ASP A 15 3.98 -8.79 0.33
CA ASP A 15 3.01 -9.55 -0.44
C ASP A 15 1.85 -10.01 0.45
N SER A 16 0.81 -9.19 0.52
CA SER A 16 -0.41 -9.46 1.28
C SER A 16 -1.55 -10.03 0.43
N GLU A 17 -1.39 -10.06 -0.92
CA GLU A 17 -2.45 -10.45 -1.85
C GLU A 17 -3.06 -11.82 -1.53
N PRO A 18 -2.28 -12.89 -1.26
CA PRO A 18 -2.85 -14.21 -1.00
C PRO A 18 -3.80 -14.21 0.20
N GLY A 19 -3.41 -13.57 1.29
CA GLY A 19 -4.20 -13.49 2.52
C GLY A 19 -5.46 -12.62 2.35
N ILE A 20 -5.32 -11.46 1.73
CA ILE A 20 -6.42 -10.54 1.47
C ILE A 20 -7.47 -11.19 0.56
N LYS A 21 -7.06 -11.79 -0.56
CA LYS A 21 -7.97 -12.46 -1.48
C LYS A 21 -8.69 -13.64 -0.85
N LYS A 22 -7.98 -14.45 -0.07
CA LYS A 22 -8.61 -15.55 0.70
C LYS A 22 -9.74 -15.04 1.59
N CYS A 23 -9.55 -13.90 2.27
CA CYS A 23 -10.60 -13.29 3.07
C CYS A 23 -11.76 -12.76 2.22
N TYR A 24 -11.47 -12.05 1.12
CA TYR A 24 -12.51 -11.54 0.24
C TYR A 24 -13.40 -12.66 -0.31
N VAL A 25 -12.81 -13.73 -0.81
CA VAL A 25 -13.54 -14.89 -1.33
C VAL A 25 -14.43 -15.49 -0.24
N LYS A 26 -13.85 -15.85 0.91
CA LYS A 26 -14.57 -16.48 2.03
C LYS A 26 -15.76 -15.66 2.50
N ILE A 27 -15.61 -14.34 2.60
CA ILE A 27 -16.68 -13.46 3.04
C ILE A 27 -17.74 -13.29 1.96
N THR A 28 -17.31 -13.18 0.70
CA THR A 28 -18.20 -13.05 -0.44
C THR A 28 -19.04 -14.33 -0.64
N GLU A 29 -18.49 -15.52 -0.42
CA GLU A 29 -19.23 -16.78 -0.40
C GLU A 29 -20.39 -16.75 0.59
N LYS A 30 -20.21 -16.11 1.75
CA LYS A 30 -21.24 -15.98 2.78
C LYS A 30 -22.28 -14.91 2.43
N LEU A 31 -21.86 -13.72 1.99
CA LEU A 31 -22.72 -12.55 1.88
C LEU A 31 -23.31 -12.33 0.48
N ALA A 32 -22.58 -12.71 -0.56
CA ALA A 32 -22.94 -12.49 -1.96
C ALA A 32 -22.37 -13.58 -2.87
N PRO A 33 -22.83 -14.86 -2.80
CA PRO A 33 -22.20 -15.99 -3.50
C PRO A 33 -22.04 -15.79 -5.02
N SER A 34 -22.95 -15.06 -5.67
CA SER A 34 -22.87 -14.74 -7.10
C SER A 34 -21.70 -13.82 -7.47
N ARG A 35 -21.05 -13.19 -6.49
CA ARG A 35 -19.95 -12.23 -6.66
C ARG A 35 -18.57 -12.81 -6.37
N VAL A 36 -18.45 -14.09 -6.04
CA VAL A 36 -17.20 -14.75 -5.69
C VAL A 36 -16.14 -14.60 -6.80
N GLY A 37 -16.51 -14.87 -8.05
CA GLY A 37 -15.58 -14.70 -9.18
C GLY A 37 -15.08 -13.26 -9.37
N PHE A 38 -15.85 -12.26 -8.96
CA PHE A 38 -15.39 -10.86 -8.93
C PHE A 38 -14.39 -10.66 -7.78
N ALA A 39 -14.68 -11.17 -6.59
CA ALA A 39 -13.79 -11.06 -5.42
C ALA A 39 -12.43 -11.73 -5.63
N GLU A 40 -12.37 -12.86 -6.34
CA GLU A 40 -11.13 -13.54 -6.72
C GLU A 40 -10.22 -12.68 -7.60
N ASN A 41 -10.83 -11.90 -8.50
CA ASN A 41 -10.11 -11.16 -9.54
C ASN A 41 -9.95 -9.66 -9.24
N ILE A 42 -10.51 -9.18 -8.12
CA ILE A 42 -10.40 -7.76 -7.77
C ILE A 42 -8.93 -7.37 -7.51
N LEU A 43 -8.56 -6.18 -7.99
CA LEU A 43 -7.24 -5.63 -7.72
C LEU A 43 -7.16 -5.12 -6.28
N ILE A 44 -6.08 -5.44 -5.59
CA ILE A 44 -5.76 -4.87 -4.28
C ILE A 44 -5.10 -3.50 -4.51
N GLY A 45 -5.47 -2.53 -3.67
CA GLY A 45 -4.98 -1.14 -3.75
C GLY A 45 -5.99 -0.11 -3.25
N PRO A 46 -7.29 -0.22 -3.57
CA PRO A 46 -8.33 0.58 -2.91
C PRO A 46 -8.43 0.30 -1.41
N THR A 47 -9.08 1.21 -0.68
CA THR A 47 -9.39 0.98 0.74
C THR A 47 -10.35 -0.22 0.92
N LEU A 48 -10.39 -0.78 2.13
CA LEU A 48 -11.29 -1.89 2.44
C LEU A 48 -12.76 -1.54 2.17
N LEU A 49 -13.18 -0.31 2.52
CA LEU A 49 -14.54 0.16 2.29
C LEU A 49 -14.87 0.27 0.80
N GLU A 50 -13.96 0.86 0.00
CA GLU A 50 -14.12 0.92 -1.47
C GLU A 50 -14.21 -0.48 -2.07
N THR A 51 -13.36 -1.39 -1.61
CA THR A 51 -13.35 -2.78 -2.08
C THR A 51 -14.64 -3.52 -1.73
N ALA A 52 -15.15 -3.36 -0.51
CA ALA A 52 -16.43 -3.93 -0.09
C ALA A 52 -17.59 -3.43 -0.98
N ASN A 53 -17.63 -2.11 -1.25
CA ASN A 53 -18.61 -1.52 -2.17
C ASN A 53 -18.54 -2.12 -3.58
N LEU A 54 -17.33 -2.30 -4.11
CA LEU A 54 -17.11 -2.90 -5.44
C LEU A 54 -17.54 -4.36 -5.48
N ILE A 55 -17.17 -5.16 -4.48
CA ILE A 55 -17.55 -6.59 -4.40
C ILE A 55 -19.06 -6.74 -4.29
N LEU A 56 -19.69 -5.96 -3.43
CA LEU A 56 -21.12 -6.04 -3.15
C LEU A 56 -21.99 -5.24 -4.13
N SER A 57 -21.38 -4.59 -5.15
CA SER A 57 -22.09 -3.78 -6.14
C SER A 57 -22.95 -2.67 -5.53
N ASN A 58 -22.41 -1.93 -4.55
CA ASN A 58 -23.09 -0.85 -3.85
C ASN A 58 -24.45 -1.28 -3.24
N GLN A 59 -24.51 -2.47 -2.66
CA GLN A 59 -25.68 -2.91 -1.90
C GLN A 59 -25.87 -2.05 -0.63
N ASN A 60 -26.84 -2.39 0.20
CA ASN A 60 -27.17 -1.60 1.37
C ASN A 60 -25.97 -1.45 2.33
N GLU A 61 -25.97 -0.36 3.10
CA GLU A 61 -24.87 0.00 4.01
C GLU A 61 -24.65 -1.07 5.10
N GLU A 62 -25.69 -1.78 5.52
CA GLU A 62 -25.60 -2.85 6.51
C GLU A 62 -24.74 -4.02 6.01
N LEU A 63 -24.95 -4.44 4.77
CA LEU A 63 -24.20 -5.55 4.17
C LEU A 63 -22.73 -5.15 3.94
N ILE A 64 -22.48 -3.90 3.57
CA ILE A 64 -21.12 -3.35 3.42
C ILE A 64 -20.42 -3.33 4.79
N SER A 65 -21.12 -2.88 5.84
CA SER A 65 -20.59 -2.86 7.21
C SER A 65 -20.27 -4.27 7.70
N GLU A 66 -21.18 -5.25 7.48
CA GLU A 66 -20.95 -6.65 7.84
C GLU A 66 -19.72 -7.22 7.10
N PHE A 67 -19.56 -6.91 5.81
CA PHE A 67 -18.37 -7.33 5.06
C PHE A 67 -17.09 -6.81 5.68
N VAL A 68 -17.05 -5.51 6.01
CA VAL A 68 -15.88 -4.86 6.62
C VAL A 68 -15.56 -5.49 7.99
N GLU A 69 -16.56 -5.71 8.84
CA GLU A 69 -16.40 -6.33 10.16
C GLU A 69 -15.84 -7.76 10.05
N LEU A 70 -16.44 -8.58 9.18
CA LEU A 70 -15.97 -9.95 8.94
C LEU A 70 -14.55 -9.99 8.41
N PHE A 71 -14.19 -9.04 7.51
CA PHE A 71 -12.83 -8.93 7.00
C PHE A 71 -11.84 -8.60 8.12
N ILE A 72 -12.16 -7.64 8.97
CA ILE A 72 -11.32 -7.26 10.11
C ILE A 72 -11.10 -8.47 11.04
N GLN A 73 -12.17 -9.20 11.37
CA GLN A 73 -12.09 -10.38 12.22
C GLN A 73 -11.23 -11.50 11.59
N GLU A 74 -11.41 -11.78 10.32
CA GLU A 74 -10.70 -12.87 9.66
C GLU A 74 -9.26 -12.51 9.33
N TYR A 75 -9.04 -11.35 8.68
CA TYR A 75 -7.72 -10.95 8.21
C TYR A 75 -6.81 -10.51 9.37
N ASP A 76 -7.24 -9.53 10.18
CA ASP A 76 -6.36 -8.91 11.19
C ASP A 76 -6.00 -9.86 12.33
N GLN A 77 -6.91 -10.79 12.68
CA GLN A 77 -6.71 -11.69 13.81
C GLN A 77 -6.03 -13.00 13.41
N LYS A 78 -6.26 -13.51 12.20
CA LYS A 78 -5.85 -14.85 11.81
C LYS A 78 -4.79 -14.90 10.70
N ILE A 79 -4.91 -14.04 9.67
CA ILE A 79 -4.16 -14.19 8.42
C ILE A 79 -3.07 -13.14 8.27
N LEU A 80 -3.22 -11.96 8.87
CA LEU A 80 -2.31 -10.83 8.70
C LEU A 80 -0.82 -11.20 8.81
N LEU A 81 -0.48 -12.00 9.82
CA LEU A 81 0.92 -12.37 10.10
C LEU A 81 1.48 -13.48 9.19
N GLU A 82 0.66 -14.04 8.29
CA GLU A 82 1.13 -14.90 7.21
C GLU A 82 1.73 -14.08 6.04
N THR A 83 1.49 -12.76 6.02
CA THR A 83 2.02 -11.83 5.02
C THR A 83 3.54 -11.82 5.04
N LYS A 84 4.15 -11.96 3.87
CA LYS A 84 5.61 -12.01 3.73
C LYS A 84 6.17 -10.73 3.12
N PRO A 85 7.34 -10.27 3.57
CA PRO A 85 8.08 -9.22 2.86
C PRO A 85 8.43 -9.67 1.44
N TYR A 86 8.43 -8.73 0.49
CA TYR A 86 9.12 -8.97 -0.76
C TYR A 86 10.62 -9.15 -0.53
N LYS A 87 11.24 -9.94 -1.41
CA LYS A 87 12.69 -10.18 -1.34
C LYS A 87 13.45 -8.84 -1.37
N TYR A 88 14.42 -8.70 -0.48
CA TYR A 88 15.23 -7.50 -0.27
C TYR A 88 14.49 -6.29 0.33
N ALA A 89 13.26 -6.43 0.83
CA ALA A 89 12.56 -5.31 1.46
C ALA A 89 13.29 -4.82 2.73
N THR A 90 13.63 -5.73 3.63
CA THR A 90 14.35 -5.40 4.86
C THR A 90 15.72 -4.79 4.58
N GLU A 91 16.46 -5.38 3.63
CA GLU A 91 17.79 -4.91 3.24
C GLU A 91 17.73 -3.52 2.60
N ALA A 92 16.73 -3.25 1.74
CA ALA A 92 16.56 -1.94 1.13
C ALA A 92 16.20 -0.86 2.17
N LEU A 93 15.29 -1.16 3.10
CA LEU A 93 14.94 -0.25 4.19
C LEU A 93 16.15 0.04 5.07
N GLY A 94 16.90 -0.99 5.49
CA GLY A 94 18.12 -0.83 6.27
C GLY A 94 19.21 -0.05 5.52
N TYR A 95 19.38 -0.27 4.23
CA TYR A 95 20.33 0.48 3.40
C TYR A 95 20.01 1.98 3.37
N LEU A 96 18.74 2.35 3.16
CA LEU A 96 18.32 3.75 3.11
C LEU A 96 18.54 4.45 4.46
N THR A 97 18.12 3.82 5.55
CA THR A 97 18.31 4.39 6.90
C THR A 97 19.78 4.52 7.28
N ASN A 98 20.64 3.56 6.89
CA ASN A 98 22.10 3.65 7.11
C ASN A 98 22.75 4.79 6.31
N LYS A 99 22.11 5.24 5.22
CA LYS A 99 22.54 6.45 4.48
C LYS A 99 21.96 7.76 5.06
N ASN A 100 21.29 7.69 6.20
CA ASN A 100 20.59 8.82 6.82
C ASN A 100 19.47 9.39 5.93
N ASP A 101 18.90 8.59 5.04
CA ASP A 101 17.69 8.95 4.32
C ASP A 101 16.45 8.77 5.23
N GLU A 102 15.47 9.63 5.07
CA GLU A 102 14.18 9.45 5.75
C GLU A 102 13.29 8.50 4.92
N VAL A 103 12.64 7.57 5.61
CA VAL A 103 11.73 6.59 5.00
C VAL A 103 10.36 6.70 5.64
N ILE A 104 9.34 6.84 4.81
CA ILE A 104 7.93 6.90 5.27
C ILE A 104 7.05 5.95 4.48
N ILE A 105 5.93 5.57 5.08
CA ILE A 105 4.85 4.82 4.43
C ILE A 105 3.67 5.75 4.17
N ALA A 106 3.07 5.62 2.98
CA ALA A 106 1.79 6.20 2.65
C ALA A 106 0.91 5.12 1.98
N THR A 107 -0.10 4.63 2.69
CA THR A 107 -0.87 3.47 2.26
C THR A 107 -2.38 3.61 2.44
N ASN A 108 -3.15 2.93 1.58
CA ASN A 108 -4.59 2.77 1.73
C ASN A 108 -4.97 1.68 2.75
N LYS A 109 -3.98 0.88 3.18
CA LYS A 109 -4.18 -0.11 4.24
C LYS A 109 -4.51 0.57 5.56
N ARG A 110 -5.36 -0.06 6.37
CA ARG A 110 -5.73 0.43 7.71
C ARG A 110 -4.52 0.48 8.66
N GLY A 111 -4.52 1.46 9.56
CA GLY A 111 -3.41 1.71 10.49
C GLY A 111 -3.14 0.55 11.45
N ALA A 112 -4.18 0.00 12.06
CA ALA A 112 -4.03 -1.08 13.04
C ALA A 112 -3.29 -2.32 12.46
N PRO A 113 -3.73 -2.94 11.36
CA PRO A 113 -3.01 -4.07 10.76
C PRO A 113 -1.65 -3.69 10.19
N THR A 114 -1.47 -2.48 9.66
CA THR A 114 -0.17 -2.01 9.15
C THR A 114 0.85 -1.96 10.26
N ARG A 115 0.55 -1.29 11.37
CA ARG A 115 1.46 -1.18 12.52
C ARG A 115 1.74 -2.54 13.18
N LYS A 116 0.71 -3.40 13.29
CA LYS A 116 0.88 -4.76 13.81
C LYS A 116 1.87 -5.57 12.97
N LEU A 117 1.77 -5.49 11.64
CA LEU A 117 2.66 -6.20 10.74
C LEU A 117 4.07 -5.61 10.75
N ILE A 118 4.24 -4.28 10.73
CA ILE A 118 5.53 -3.59 10.85
C ILE A 118 6.23 -4.00 12.14
N ASN A 119 5.51 -4.04 13.26
CA ASN A 119 6.07 -4.47 14.54
C ASN A 119 6.49 -5.95 14.50
N PHE A 120 5.67 -6.81 13.93
CA PHE A 120 5.97 -8.25 13.78
C PHE A 120 7.21 -8.50 12.95
N LEU A 121 7.42 -7.71 11.87
CA LEU A 121 8.60 -7.79 11.01
C LEU A 121 9.85 -7.11 11.60
N GLY A 122 9.74 -6.45 12.76
CA GLY A 122 10.83 -5.72 13.37
C GLY A 122 11.22 -4.44 12.61
N TRP A 123 10.31 -3.90 11.80
CA TRP A 123 10.59 -2.78 10.90
C TRP A 123 10.37 -1.39 11.50
N ASN A 124 9.88 -1.29 12.74
CA ASN A 124 9.65 0.01 13.39
C ASN A 124 10.83 0.99 13.29
N PRO A 125 12.11 0.56 13.43
CA PRO A 125 13.24 1.50 13.38
C PRO A 125 13.48 2.12 12.00
N PHE A 126 12.92 1.57 10.94
CA PHE A 126 13.16 2.07 9.58
C PHE A 126 12.30 3.27 9.21
N PHE A 127 11.14 3.45 9.84
CA PHE A 127 10.17 4.44 9.40
C PHE A 127 10.13 5.67 10.29
N ASN A 128 10.32 6.83 9.66
CA ASN A 128 10.17 8.13 10.31
C ASN A 128 8.68 8.49 10.48
N TRP A 129 7.82 7.99 9.58
CA TRP A 129 6.38 8.20 9.65
C TRP A 129 5.61 7.08 8.90
N ILE A 130 4.41 6.77 9.41
CA ILE A 130 3.52 5.77 8.82
C ILE A 130 2.15 6.40 8.69
N GLY A 131 1.75 6.74 7.45
CA GLY A 131 0.44 7.30 7.12
C GLY A 131 -0.50 6.26 6.52
N CYS A 132 -1.59 6.00 7.22
CA CYS A 132 -2.65 5.08 6.80
C CYS A 132 -3.94 5.88 6.60
N MET A 133 -4.63 5.68 5.46
CA MET A 133 -5.76 6.54 5.07
C MET A 133 -6.90 6.59 6.08
N ASP A 134 -7.17 5.52 6.81
CA ASP A 134 -8.23 5.47 7.82
C ASP A 134 -7.97 6.34 9.07
N GLU A 135 -6.72 6.78 9.27
CA GLU A 135 -6.34 7.63 10.40
C GLU A 135 -6.57 9.13 10.12
N PHE A 136 -6.89 9.50 8.88
CA PHE A 136 -6.97 10.91 8.43
C PHE A 136 -8.32 11.23 7.79
N LYS A 137 -9.34 11.44 8.62
CA LYS A 137 -10.74 11.69 8.20
C LYS A 137 -10.92 12.89 7.26
N ASN A 138 -10.00 13.86 7.28
CA ASN A 138 -10.07 15.08 6.48
C ASN A 138 -9.39 14.94 5.10
N TYR A 139 -8.72 13.83 4.82
CA TYR A 139 -8.08 13.59 3.54
C TYR A 139 -8.95 12.69 2.66
N LYS A 140 -9.06 13.08 1.39
CA LYS A 140 -9.90 12.35 0.43
C LYS A 140 -9.18 11.13 -0.16
N ASN A 141 -7.87 11.19 -0.23
CA ASN A 141 -7.05 10.17 -0.87
C ASN A 141 -5.59 10.23 -0.40
N LYS A 142 -4.79 9.28 -0.84
CA LYS A 142 -3.34 9.19 -0.55
C LYS A 142 -2.57 10.43 -1.02
N SER A 143 -3.02 11.13 -2.05
CA SER A 143 -2.38 12.35 -2.55
C SER A 143 -2.44 13.48 -1.53
N ASP A 144 -3.61 13.68 -0.90
CA ASP A 144 -3.77 14.68 0.18
C ASP A 144 -2.89 14.35 1.39
N LEU A 145 -2.80 13.05 1.72
CA LEU A 145 -1.97 12.55 2.81
C LEU A 145 -0.49 12.91 2.58
N ILE A 146 0.04 12.57 1.41
CA ILE A 146 1.43 12.85 1.05
C ILE A 146 1.68 14.35 0.97
N LYS A 147 0.79 15.11 0.32
CA LYS A 147 0.92 16.58 0.19
C LYS A 147 1.06 17.26 1.54
N ASN A 148 0.34 16.79 2.55
CA ASN A 148 0.43 17.35 3.89
C ASN A 148 1.77 17.01 4.56
N GLU A 149 2.23 15.75 4.43
CA GLU A 149 3.47 15.29 5.05
C GLU A 149 4.71 15.98 4.44
N ILE A 150 4.72 16.21 3.13
CA ILE A 150 5.85 16.84 2.45
C ILE A 150 5.79 18.37 2.37
N LYS A 151 4.96 19.04 3.16
CA LYS A 151 4.87 20.54 3.14
C LYS A 151 6.23 21.22 3.23
N ASN A 152 7.15 20.65 3.99
CA ASN A 152 8.52 21.14 4.16
C ASN A 152 9.53 20.40 3.25
N LYS A 153 9.12 20.08 2.01
CA LYS A 153 9.96 19.31 1.06
C LYS A 153 11.33 19.91 0.79
N ASN A 154 11.50 21.21 1.02
CA ASN A 154 12.79 21.90 0.82
C ASN A 154 13.91 21.41 1.78
N LYS A 155 13.59 20.66 2.81
CA LYS A 155 14.60 20.03 3.68
C LYS A 155 15.28 18.82 3.01
N TYR A 156 14.70 18.27 1.94
CA TYR A 156 15.24 17.10 1.24
C TYR A 156 15.93 17.50 -0.06
N GLU A 157 17.02 16.83 -0.37
CA GLU A 157 17.69 16.95 -1.67
C GLU A 157 16.82 16.38 -2.79
N LYS A 158 16.20 15.23 -2.53
CA LYS A 158 15.30 14.52 -3.45
C LYS A 158 14.21 13.80 -2.66
N ILE A 159 13.07 13.66 -3.29
CA ILE A 159 11.95 12.85 -2.80
C ILE A 159 11.65 11.80 -3.86
N TYR A 160 11.42 10.55 -3.45
CA TYR A 160 11.02 9.45 -4.32
C TYR A 160 9.76 8.80 -3.78
N PHE A 161 8.87 8.38 -4.67
CA PHE A 161 7.75 7.53 -4.31
C PHE A 161 7.87 6.18 -5.01
N VAL A 162 7.90 5.11 -4.24
CA VAL A 162 7.95 3.72 -4.70
C VAL A 162 6.58 3.10 -4.46
N GLY A 163 5.96 2.61 -5.52
CA GLY A 163 4.63 1.99 -5.46
C GLY A 163 4.42 1.03 -6.62
N ASP A 164 3.39 0.22 -6.55
CA ASP A 164 3.15 -0.85 -7.52
C ASP A 164 1.85 -0.68 -8.32
N THR A 165 1.00 0.30 -7.98
CA THR A 165 -0.26 0.56 -8.69
C THR A 165 -0.29 1.88 -9.43
N VAL A 166 -1.17 1.98 -10.43
CA VAL A 166 -1.43 3.25 -11.14
C VAL A 166 -1.91 4.34 -10.19
N ASN A 167 -2.59 3.97 -9.08
CA ASN A 167 -3.00 4.94 -8.06
C ASN A 167 -1.79 5.57 -7.36
N ASP A 168 -0.73 4.80 -7.11
CA ASP A 168 0.53 5.33 -6.54
C ASP A 168 1.21 6.27 -7.51
N GLY A 169 1.27 5.88 -8.79
CA GLY A 169 1.81 6.72 -9.85
C GLY A 169 1.05 8.04 -10.02
N LYS A 170 -0.29 8.02 -9.99
CA LYS A 170 -1.11 9.23 -9.99
C LYS A 170 -0.81 10.10 -8.78
N THR A 171 -0.77 9.51 -7.60
CA THR A 171 -0.43 10.18 -6.34
C THR A 171 0.93 10.89 -6.42
N ALA A 172 1.94 10.21 -6.96
CA ALA A 172 3.28 10.79 -7.15
C ALA A 172 3.22 11.98 -8.13
N ASN A 173 2.58 11.81 -9.29
CA ASN A 173 2.47 12.83 -10.32
C ASN A 173 1.73 14.09 -9.82
N GLU A 174 0.63 13.92 -9.10
CA GLU A 174 -0.15 15.02 -8.50
C GLU A 174 0.66 15.84 -7.49
N ASN A 175 1.63 15.22 -6.83
CA ASN A 175 2.52 15.88 -5.87
C ASN A 175 3.88 16.29 -6.48
N ASN A 176 4.07 16.11 -7.80
CA ASN A 176 5.33 16.36 -8.49
C ASN A 176 6.52 15.61 -7.84
N ILE A 177 6.30 14.33 -7.50
CA ILE A 177 7.30 13.45 -6.93
C ILE A 177 7.75 12.45 -8.00
N PRO A 178 9.06 12.27 -8.22
CA PRO A 178 9.61 11.18 -9.02
C PRO A 178 9.08 9.81 -8.59
N PHE A 179 8.43 9.10 -9.53
CA PHE A 179 7.79 7.80 -9.24
C PHE A 179 8.66 6.64 -9.73
N ILE A 180 8.87 5.67 -8.84
CA ILE A 180 9.54 4.41 -9.12
C ILE A 180 8.50 3.29 -9.10
N PHE A 181 8.29 2.66 -10.23
CA PHE A 181 7.31 1.58 -10.36
C PHE A 181 7.89 0.22 -9.93
N ALA A 182 7.32 -0.36 -8.89
CA ALA A 182 7.62 -1.72 -8.40
C ALA A 182 6.80 -2.76 -9.22
N LYS A 183 7.32 -3.15 -10.38
CA LYS A 183 6.57 -3.98 -11.34
C LYS A 183 6.32 -5.42 -10.87
N PHE A 184 6.92 -5.84 -9.78
CA PHE A 184 6.70 -7.14 -9.15
C PHE A 184 5.39 -7.22 -8.33
N GLY A 185 4.79 -6.05 -8.02
CA GLY A 185 3.54 -5.95 -7.29
C GLY A 185 2.28 -6.22 -8.12
N TYR A 186 1.14 -5.71 -7.66
CA TYR A 186 -0.19 -6.10 -8.16
C TYR A 186 -0.60 -5.36 -9.43
N GLY A 187 -0.12 -4.13 -9.64
CA GLY A 187 -0.55 -3.25 -10.73
C GLY A 187 0.11 -3.50 -12.08
N LYS A 188 0.91 -4.54 -12.26
CA LYS A 188 1.68 -4.80 -13.50
C LYS A 188 0.85 -4.88 -14.80
N LYS A 189 -0.45 -5.19 -14.69
CA LYS A 189 -1.38 -5.29 -15.84
C LYS A 189 -2.25 -4.05 -16.02
N GLN A 190 -2.07 -3.00 -15.20
CA GLN A 190 -2.82 -1.76 -15.32
C GLN A 190 -2.34 -0.91 -16.51
N ASP A 191 -3.14 0.07 -16.93
CA ASP A 191 -2.76 1.04 -17.96
C ASP A 191 -1.88 2.15 -17.37
N TRP A 192 -0.60 2.12 -17.70
CA TRP A 192 0.43 3.06 -17.24
C TRP A 192 0.64 4.24 -18.19
N SER A 193 -0.10 4.34 -19.29
CA SER A 193 0.13 5.32 -20.38
C SER A 193 0.10 6.79 -19.91
N LYS A 194 -0.60 7.09 -18.82
CA LYS A 194 -0.76 8.45 -18.26
C LYS A 194 0.13 8.72 -17.05
N ILE A 195 1.03 7.81 -16.71
CA ILE A 195 1.86 7.92 -15.50
C ILE A 195 3.30 8.21 -15.91
N SER A 196 3.85 9.29 -15.36
CA SER A 196 5.29 9.56 -15.48
C SER A 196 6.05 8.65 -14.51
N ILE A 197 6.85 7.74 -15.06
CA ILE A 197 7.67 6.78 -14.33
C ILE A 197 9.13 7.11 -14.60
N ILE A 198 9.92 7.43 -13.57
CA ILE A 198 11.36 7.69 -13.75
C ILE A 198 12.17 6.41 -13.80
N LYS A 199 11.69 5.36 -13.16
CA LYS A 199 12.34 4.05 -13.13
C LYS A 199 11.32 2.94 -12.85
N THR A 200 11.48 1.82 -13.54
CA THR A 200 10.78 0.56 -13.22
C THR A 200 11.78 -0.38 -12.58
N ILE A 201 11.43 -0.95 -11.43
CA ILE A 201 12.23 -1.94 -10.72
C ILE A 201 11.54 -3.30 -10.72
N SER A 202 12.34 -4.35 -10.88
CA SER A 202 11.89 -5.75 -10.83
C SER A 202 12.14 -6.39 -9.46
N SER A 203 12.90 -5.69 -8.60
CA SER A 203 13.24 -6.12 -7.24
C SER A 203 13.64 -4.90 -6.41
N LEU A 204 13.37 -4.94 -5.10
CA LEU A 204 13.84 -3.92 -4.16
C LEU A 204 15.37 -3.86 -4.02
N LYS A 205 16.09 -4.91 -4.47
CA LYS A 205 17.55 -4.88 -4.60
C LYS A 205 18.04 -3.72 -5.47
N GLU A 206 17.26 -3.34 -6.49
CA GLU A 206 17.65 -2.23 -7.38
C GLU A 206 17.66 -0.86 -6.70
N ILE A 207 17.02 -0.70 -5.54
CA ILE A 207 17.17 0.50 -4.69
C ILE A 207 18.56 0.51 -4.08
N ILE A 208 19.05 -0.62 -3.58
CA ILE A 208 20.39 -0.75 -3.01
C ILE A 208 21.47 -0.52 -4.07
N ASP A 209 21.26 -1.07 -5.27
CA ASP A 209 22.27 -1.07 -6.33
C ASP A 209 22.40 0.30 -7.05
N ASN A 210 21.37 1.17 -7.00
CA ASN A 210 21.31 2.36 -7.85
C ASN A 210 21.18 3.69 -7.09
N TYR A 211 20.95 3.69 -5.79
CA TYR A 211 20.76 4.90 -4.99
C TYR A 211 21.66 4.92 -3.75
#